data_bdbc2e08c0c2606f9dfc8af10594e4df
#
_entry.id   bdbc2e08c0c2606f9dfc8af10594e4df
#
_cell.length_a   1.000
_cell.length_b   1.000
_cell.length_c   1.000
_cell.angle_alpha   90.00
_cell.angle_beta   90.00
_cell.angle_gamma   90.00
#
_symmetry.space_group_name_H-M   'P 1'
#
loop_
_entity.id
_entity.type
_entity.pdbx_description
1 polymer ?
#
loop_
_entity_poly.entity_id
_entity_poly.type
_entity_poly.pdbx_seq_one_letter_code
_entity_poly.pdbx_strand_id
1 'polypeptide(L)'
;PHTIANPSNPLLAGLDDGFMGPHSHFYDLPLEQILETDLEILAYNNQAGFFLASTKDTKLVLYQGHPEYDAISLLKEYRREITNYLNGLRSDYPLLPENYFSQEAIPILENIQKKVLLSKELSNFPELDLSSLIKFEWKNPGKILYKNWLNILVKENEI
;
A
#
# COMPACT_ATOMS: atom_id res chain seq x y z
N PRO A 1 8.76 0.73 -3.16
CA PRO A 1 9.51 1.84 -2.55
C PRO A 1 8.98 3.19 -3.03
N HIS A 2 9.09 4.24 -2.17
CA HIS A 2 8.63 5.59 -2.46
C HIS A 2 9.78 6.58 -2.42
N THR A 3 9.73 7.54 -3.34
CA THR A 3 10.65 8.69 -3.35
C THR A 3 10.08 9.79 -2.46
N ILE A 4 10.92 10.35 -1.59
CA ILE A 4 10.59 11.51 -0.77
C ILE A 4 10.78 12.77 -1.60
N ALA A 5 9.68 13.50 -1.89
CA ALA A 5 9.72 14.73 -2.68
C ALA A 5 10.13 15.95 -1.86
N ASN A 6 9.73 16.01 -0.58
CA ASN A 6 10.06 17.10 0.32
C ASN A 6 10.57 16.58 1.68
N PRO A 7 11.88 16.31 1.82
CA PRO A 7 12.46 15.77 3.06
C PRO A 7 12.40 16.74 4.27
N SER A 8 12.09 18.01 4.03
CA SER A 8 11.98 19.00 5.11
C SER A 8 10.59 19.02 5.76
N ASN A 9 9.59 18.35 5.16
CA ASN A 9 8.25 18.31 5.73
C ASN A 9 8.23 17.46 7.02
N PRO A 10 7.68 18.00 8.14
CA PRO A 10 7.69 17.31 9.42
C PRO A 10 6.97 15.95 9.45
N LEU A 11 6.02 15.72 8.53
CA LEU A 11 5.37 14.41 8.39
C LEU A 11 6.35 13.30 8.01
N LEU A 12 7.42 13.63 7.27
CA LEU A 12 8.40 12.68 6.77
C LEU A 12 9.65 12.55 7.67
N ALA A 13 9.70 13.27 8.79
CA ALA A 13 10.84 13.24 9.69
C ALA A 13 11.18 11.82 10.15
N GLY A 14 12.41 11.37 9.91
CA GLY A 14 12.88 10.02 10.28
C GLY A 14 12.48 8.90 9.31
N LEU A 15 11.90 9.24 8.15
CA LEU A 15 11.76 8.30 7.04
C LEU A 15 12.97 8.38 6.12
N ASP A 16 13.43 7.23 5.67
CA ASP A 16 14.45 7.11 4.63
C ASP A 16 13.82 7.14 3.23
N ASP A 17 14.54 7.72 2.27
CA ASP A 17 14.16 7.62 0.85
C ASP A 17 14.15 6.15 0.43
N GLY A 18 13.17 5.77 -0.35
CA GLY A 18 12.93 4.36 -0.70
C GLY A 18 12.13 3.59 0.34
N PHE A 19 11.51 4.22 1.36
CA PHE A 19 10.65 3.52 2.30
C PHE A 19 9.51 2.77 1.60
N MET A 20 9.12 1.65 2.17
CA MET A 20 8.03 0.82 1.64
C MET A 20 6.68 1.28 2.18
N GLY A 21 5.67 1.27 1.30
CA GLY A 21 4.28 1.52 1.63
C GLY A 21 3.36 0.76 0.67
N PRO A 22 2.26 0.16 1.13
CA PRO A 22 1.34 -0.54 0.25
C PRO A 22 0.45 0.43 -0.52
N HIS A 23 0.11 0.03 -1.75
CA HIS A 23 -0.95 0.62 -2.57
C HIS A 23 -1.97 -0.47 -2.93
N SER A 24 -3.24 -0.12 -2.86
CA SER A 24 -4.35 -0.96 -3.29
C SER A 24 -5.51 -0.09 -3.74
N HIS A 25 -5.46 0.35 -4.98
CA HIS A 25 -6.51 1.20 -5.56
C HIS A 25 -6.74 0.84 -7.03
N PHE A 26 -7.98 1.02 -7.49
CA PHE A 26 -8.38 0.85 -8.90
C PHE A 26 -8.34 2.16 -9.68
N TYR A 27 -8.42 3.27 -8.98
CA TYR A 27 -8.41 4.62 -9.55
C TYR A 27 -7.21 5.36 -9.04
N ASP A 28 -6.56 6.05 -9.95
CA ASP A 28 -5.40 6.86 -9.66
C ASP A 28 -5.77 8.35 -9.72
N LEU A 29 -5.22 9.13 -8.81
CA LEU A 29 -5.24 10.58 -8.92
C LEU A 29 -3.91 11.02 -9.54
N PRO A 30 -3.90 11.47 -10.80
CA PRO A 30 -2.67 11.87 -11.47
C PRO A 30 -1.92 12.97 -10.72
N LEU A 31 -0.60 12.84 -10.67
CA LEU A 31 0.27 13.82 -9.99
C LEU A 31 0.04 15.24 -10.50
N GLU A 32 -0.22 15.39 -11.81
CA GLU A 32 -0.48 16.67 -12.45
C GLU A 32 -1.71 17.38 -11.86
N GLN A 33 -2.75 16.61 -11.53
CA GLN A 33 -3.96 17.17 -10.91
C GLN A 33 -3.70 17.65 -9.49
N ILE A 34 -2.82 16.98 -8.75
CA ILE A 34 -2.43 17.43 -7.40
C ILE A 34 -1.64 18.74 -7.50
N LEU A 35 -0.75 18.85 -8.49
CA LEU A 35 0.07 20.04 -8.72
C LEU A 35 -0.74 21.28 -9.12
N GLU A 36 -1.98 21.11 -9.60
CA GLU A 36 -2.93 22.19 -9.88
C GLU A 36 -3.65 22.72 -8.62
N THR A 37 -3.39 22.12 -7.45
CA THR A 37 -3.99 22.47 -6.16
C THR A 37 -2.97 23.10 -5.22
N ASP A 38 -3.40 23.49 -4.01
CA ASP A 38 -2.52 23.95 -2.93
C ASP A 38 -1.81 22.81 -2.19
N LEU A 39 -1.97 21.56 -2.66
CA LEU A 39 -1.34 20.39 -2.07
C LEU A 39 0.11 20.25 -2.54
N GLU A 40 0.94 19.84 -1.62
CA GLU A 40 2.33 19.47 -1.86
C GLU A 40 2.45 17.93 -1.85
N ILE A 41 3.03 17.37 -2.91
CA ILE A 41 3.35 15.94 -2.96
C ILE A 41 4.56 15.71 -2.05
N LEU A 42 4.40 14.87 -1.05
CA LEU A 42 5.44 14.57 -0.06
C LEU A 42 6.18 13.27 -0.37
N ALA A 43 5.45 12.25 -0.84
CA ALA A 43 6.04 10.98 -1.26
C ALA A 43 5.25 10.37 -2.43
N TYR A 44 5.96 9.73 -3.36
CA TYR A 44 5.38 9.12 -4.55
C TYR A 44 6.18 7.92 -5.04
N ASN A 45 5.55 7.15 -5.92
CA ASN A 45 6.17 6.10 -6.71
C ASN A 45 5.76 6.27 -8.18
N ASN A 46 6.66 6.04 -9.12
CA ASN A 46 6.40 6.25 -10.55
C ASN A 46 5.34 5.29 -11.14
N GLN A 47 5.14 4.12 -10.52
CA GLN A 47 4.15 3.13 -10.97
C GLN A 47 2.81 3.29 -10.27
N ALA A 48 2.84 3.63 -8.96
CA ALA A 48 1.66 3.64 -8.10
C ALA A 48 1.11 5.05 -7.79
N GLY A 49 1.70 6.10 -8.37
CA GLY A 49 1.27 7.47 -8.14
C GLY A 49 1.76 8.06 -6.81
N PHE A 50 1.07 9.08 -6.28
CA PHE A 50 1.44 9.65 -5.00
C PHE A 50 1.08 8.69 -3.85
N PHE A 51 1.90 8.72 -2.83
CA PHE A 51 1.62 7.99 -1.58
C PHE A 51 1.01 8.92 -0.53
N LEU A 52 1.59 10.12 -0.43
CA LEU A 52 1.26 11.12 0.57
C LEU A 52 1.36 12.52 -0.02
N ALA A 53 0.33 13.33 0.21
CA ALA A 53 0.30 14.76 -0.09
C ALA A 53 -0.30 15.52 1.08
N SER A 54 0.04 16.79 1.26
CA SER A 54 -0.57 17.64 2.27
C SER A 54 -0.63 19.11 1.85
N THR A 55 -1.46 19.91 2.54
CA THR A 55 -1.32 21.36 2.52
C THR A 55 -0.06 21.77 3.27
N LYS A 56 0.48 22.97 2.96
CA LYS A 56 1.69 23.49 3.61
C LYS A 56 1.56 23.63 5.12
N ASP A 57 0.35 23.91 5.60
CA ASP A 57 0.02 24.01 7.03
C ASP A 57 -0.33 22.64 7.67
N THR A 58 -0.20 21.54 6.91
CA THR A 58 -0.49 20.17 7.34
C THR A 58 -1.90 19.90 7.89
N LYS A 59 -2.84 20.83 7.71
CA LYS A 59 -4.23 20.65 8.15
C LYS A 59 -5.00 19.65 7.32
N LEU A 60 -4.65 19.50 6.05
CA LEU A 60 -5.15 18.45 5.17
C LEU A 60 -4.01 17.52 4.78
N VAL A 61 -4.16 16.26 5.12
CA VAL A 61 -3.21 15.20 4.78
C VAL A 61 -3.94 14.13 3.99
N LEU A 62 -3.48 13.85 2.79
CA LEU A 62 -4.07 12.86 1.87
C LEU A 62 -3.12 11.68 1.69
N TYR A 63 -3.65 10.49 1.86
CA TYR A 63 -2.99 9.23 1.53
C TYR A 63 -3.72 8.56 0.37
N GLN A 64 -2.99 8.17 -0.67
CA GLN A 64 -3.44 7.20 -1.67
C GLN A 64 -2.88 5.80 -1.35
N GLY A 65 -1.72 5.73 -0.72
CA GLY A 65 -1.21 4.51 -0.13
C GLY A 65 -1.85 4.20 1.23
N HIS A 66 -1.57 3.02 1.74
CA HIS A 66 -2.16 2.46 2.96
C HIS A 66 -1.11 2.19 4.05
N PRO A 67 -0.55 3.23 4.71
CA PRO A 67 0.42 3.03 5.79
C PRO A 67 -0.14 2.24 6.98
N GLU A 68 -1.47 2.20 7.13
CA GLU A 68 -2.20 1.54 8.20
C GLU A 68 -2.41 0.04 7.99
N TYR A 69 -2.12 -0.50 6.80
CA TYR A 69 -2.37 -1.90 6.50
C TYR A 69 -1.56 -2.83 7.40
N ASP A 70 -2.26 -3.83 7.96
CA ASP A 70 -1.62 -4.98 8.60
C ASP A 70 -0.87 -5.84 7.57
N ALA A 71 0.04 -6.70 8.06
CA ALA A 71 0.82 -7.58 7.20
C ALA A 71 -0.04 -8.39 6.22
N ILE A 72 -1.19 -8.89 6.66
CA ILE A 72 -2.07 -9.77 5.87
C ILE A 72 -3.13 -9.02 5.03
N SER A 73 -3.18 -7.70 5.07
CA SER A 73 -4.23 -6.93 4.38
C SER A 73 -4.25 -7.20 2.87
N LEU A 74 -3.11 -7.04 2.19
CA LEU A 74 -3.01 -7.31 0.75
C LEU A 74 -3.21 -8.80 0.41
N LEU A 75 -2.86 -9.74 1.30
CA LEU A 75 -3.14 -11.16 1.12
C LEU A 75 -4.66 -11.43 1.11
N LYS A 76 -5.40 -10.81 2.03
CA LYS A 76 -6.87 -10.91 2.08
C LYS A 76 -7.51 -10.30 0.83
N GLU A 77 -6.99 -9.17 0.36
CA GLU A 77 -7.44 -8.55 -0.87
C GLU A 77 -7.15 -9.44 -2.09
N TYR A 78 -5.96 -9.97 -2.21
CA TYR A 78 -5.61 -10.90 -3.28
C TYR A 78 -6.54 -12.11 -3.31
N ARG A 79 -6.83 -12.71 -2.15
CA ARG A 79 -7.81 -13.80 -2.02
C ARG A 79 -9.21 -13.37 -2.43
N ARG A 80 -9.65 -12.17 -2.04
CA ARG A 80 -10.93 -11.58 -2.47
C ARG A 80 -10.99 -11.44 -3.98
N GLU A 81 -9.93 -10.95 -4.62
CA GLU A 81 -9.87 -10.77 -6.06
C GLU A 81 -9.90 -12.11 -6.83
N ILE A 82 -9.27 -13.18 -6.29
CA ILE A 82 -9.43 -14.54 -6.83
C ILE A 82 -10.91 -14.97 -6.76
N THR A 83 -11.57 -14.68 -5.65
CA THR A 83 -13.00 -15.01 -5.48
C THR A 83 -13.87 -14.21 -6.47
N ASN A 84 -13.56 -12.92 -6.69
CA ASN A 84 -14.23 -12.09 -7.68
C ASN A 84 -14.05 -12.65 -9.10
N TYR A 85 -12.85 -13.14 -9.44
CA TYR A 85 -12.59 -13.82 -10.72
C TYR A 85 -13.44 -15.08 -10.88
N LEU A 86 -13.52 -15.93 -9.85
CA LEU A 86 -14.32 -17.16 -9.86
C LEU A 86 -15.82 -16.89 -9.99
N ASN A 87 -16.29 -15.80 -9.41
CA ASN A 87 -17.70 -15.37 -9.48
C ASN A 87 -18.03 -14.58 -10.75
N GLY A 88 -17.07 -14.39 -11.66
CA GLY A 88 -17.28 -13.64 -12.91
C GLY A 88 -17.42 -12.12 -12.71
N LEU A 89 -17.03 -11.59 -11.54
CA LEU A 89 -17.04 -10.15 -11.24
C LEU A 89 -15.82 -9.42 -11.82
N ARG A 90 -14.80 -10.16 -12.27
CA ARG A 90 -13.68 -9.69 -13.06
C ARG A 90 -13.31 -10.72 -14.12
N SER A 91 -12.78 -10.25 -15.25
CA SER A 91 -12.50 -11.10 -16.43
C SER A 91 -11.15 -11.82 -16.35
N ASP A 92 -10.19 -11.25 -15.63
CA ASP A 92 -8.80 -11.72 -15.53
C ASP A 92 -8.48 -12.23 -14.12
N TYR A 93 -7.55 -13.19 -14.04
CA TYR A 93 -7.01 -13.63 -12.77
C TYR A 93 -6.15 -12.51 -12.16
N PRO A 94 -6.27 -12.20 -10.84
CA PRO A 94 -5.55 -11.09 -10.23
C PRO A 94 -4.04 -11.27 -10.29
N LEU A 95 -3.34 -10.15 -10.52
CA LEU A 95 -1.90 -10.10 -10.39
C LEU A 95 -1.47 -10.23 -8.93
N LEU A 96 -0.28 -10.78 -8.71
CA LEU A 96 0.31 -10.80 -7.37
C LEU A 96 0.68 -9.37 -6.94
N PRO A 97 0.44 -9.00 -5.67
CA PRO A 97 0.98 -7.76 -5.13
C PRO A 97 2.52 -7.74 -5.26
N GLU A 98 3.05 -6.71 -5.90
CA GLU A 98 4.49 -6.56 -6.12
C GLU A 98 5.23 -6.31 -4.80
N ASN A 99 6.43 -6.85 -4.68
CA ASN A 99 7.32 -6.69 -3.51
C ASN A 99 6.72 -7.12 -2.15
N TYR A 100 5.60 -7.82 -2.16
CA TYR A 100 4.85 -8.18 -0.96
C TYR A 100 5.23 -9.56 -0.40
N PHE A 101 5.40 -10.55 -1.27
CA PHE A 101 5.77 -11.90 -0.87
C PHE A 101 7.28 -12.16 -0.95
N SER A 102 7.77 -13.05 -0.09
CA SER A 102 9.11 -13.63 -0.23
C SER A 102 9.17 -14.57 -1.45
N GLN A 103 10.38 -14.91 -1.88
CA GLN A 103 10.58 -15.80 -3.04
C GLN A 103 9.99 -17.20 -2.82
N GLU A 104 9.98 -17.69 -1.58
CA GLU A 104 9.43 -18.99 -1.20
C GLU A 104 7.91 -19.09 -1.39
N ALA A 105 7.20 -17.96 -1.34
CA ALA A 105 5.75 -17.92 -1.57
C ALA A 105 5.37 -18.12 -3.04
N ILE A 106 6.24 -17.74 -3.97
CA ILE A 106 5.91 -17.69 -5.40
C ILE A 106 5.45 -19.05 -5.94
N PRO A 107 6.18 -20.19 -5.75
CA PRO A 107 5.72 -21.48 -6.25
C PRO A 107 4.40 -21.94 -5.63
N ILE A 108 4.12 -21.55 -4.38
CA ILE A 108 2.83 -21.85 -3.72
C ILE A 108 1.70 -21.11 -4.43
N LEU A 109 1.89 -19.82 -4.68
CA LEU A 109 0.91 -18.95 -5.33
C LEU A 109 0.67 -19.36 -6.80
N GLU A 110 1.71 -19.73 -7.54
CA GLU A 110 1.59 -20.28 -8.89
C GLU A 110 0.80 -21.58 -8.92
N ASN A 111 1.02 -22.47 -7.93
CA ASN A 111 0.26 -23.71 -7.82
C ASN A 111 -1.22 -23.44 -7.50
N ILE A 112 -1.53 -22.47 -6.64
CA ILE A 112 -2.90 -22.02 -6.37
C ILE A 112 -3.53 -21.50 -7.67
N GLN A 113 -2.86 -20.63 -8.40
CA GLN A 113 -3.34 -20.10 -9.67
C GLN A 113 -3.67 -21.23 -10.67
N LYS A 114 -2.74 -22.19 -10.85
CA LYS A 114 -2.96 -23.35 -11.74
C LYS A 114 -4.20 -24.15 -11.32
N LYS A 115 -4.37 -24.42 -10.03
CA LYS A 115 -5.53 -25.15 -9.50
C LYS A 115 -6.82 -24.37 -9.75
N VAL A 116 -6.87 -23.09 -9.44
CA VAL A 116 -8.04 -22.23 -9.64
C VAL A 116 -8.44 -22.16 -11.11
N LEU A 117 -7.48 -22.01 -12.02
CA LEU A 117 -7.74 -21.95 -13.45
C LEU A 117 -8.31 -23.27 -14.00
N LEU A 118 -7.92 -24.42 -13.44
CA LEU A 118 -8.37 -25.75 -13.86
C LEU A 118 -9.71 -26.13 -13.23
N SER A 119 -9.85 -26.03 -11.90
CA SER A 119 -11.02 -26.48 -11.15
C SER A 119 -12.14 -25.46 -11.09
N LYS A 120 -11.82 -24.17 -11.32
CA LYS A 120 -12.73 -23.03 -11.09
C LYS A 120 -13.23 -22.95 -9.65
N GLU A 121 -12.41 -23.38 -8.69
CA GLU A 121 -12.71 -23.38 -7.27
C GLU A 121 -11.50 -22.87 -6.47
N LEU A 122 -11.75 -22.18 -5.36
CA LEU A 122 -10.76 -21.76 -4.38
C LEU A 122 -10.94 -22.57 -3.11
N SER A 123 -10.47 -23.81 -3.11
CA SER A 123 -10.45 -24.66 -1.92
C SER A 123 -9.11 -24.57 -1.20
N ASN A 124 -9.15 -24.59 0.14
CA ASN A 124 -7.95 -24.68 0.99
C ASN A 124 -6.87 -23.63 0.70
N PHE A 125 -7.28 -22.37 0.59
CA PHE A 125 -6.30 -21.27 0.46
C PHE A 125 -5.40 -21.22 1.71
N PRO A 126 -4.06 -21.37 1.57
CA PRO A 126 -3.13 -21.52 2.70
C PRO A 126 -2.78 -20.15 3.32
N GLU A 127 -3.78 -19.46 3.89
CA GLU A 127 -3.60 -18.09 4.40
C GLU A 127 -2.54 -18.01 5.51
N LEU A 128 -2.52 -18.98 6.43
CA LEU A 128 -1.54 -19.02 7.52
C LEU A 128 -0.12 -19.26 7.02
N ASP A 129 0.06 -20.19 6.10
CA ASP A 129 1.37 -20.50 5.52
C ASP A 129 1.91 -19.31 4.72
N LEU A 130 1.05 -18.67 3.93
CA LEU A 130 1.41 -17.48 3.14
C LEU A 130 1.69 -16.27 4.04
N SER A 131 1.01 -16.13 5.18
CA SER A 131 1.23 -15.00 6.09
C SER A 131 2.64 -14.96 6.67
N SER A 132 3.27 -16.12 6.86
CA SER A 132 4.67 -16.24 7.32
C SER A 132 5.69 -15.85 6.25
N LEU A 133 5.28 -15.76 4.99
CA LEU A 133 6.11 -15.45 3.82
C LEU A 133 5.91 -14.02 3.30
N ILE A 134 5.27 -13.16 4.09
CA ILE A 134 5.03 -11.76 3.76
C ILE A 134 6.19 -10.88 4.21
N LYS A 135 6.61 -9.96 3.34
CA LYS A 135 7.56 -8.90 3.67
C LYS A 135 6.80 -7.72 4.27
N PHE A 136 6.81 -7.58 5.59
CA PHE A 136 6.12 -6.49 6.29
C PHE A 136 7.02 -5.27 6.50
N GLU A 137 7.53 -4.69 5.40
CA GLU A 137 8.52 -3.63 5.43
C GLU A 137 7.94 -2.23 5.72
N TRP A 138 6.63 -2.02 5.53
CA TRP A 138 5.96 -0.75 5.78
C TRP A 138 5.51 -0.53 7.23
N LYS A 139 5.67 -1.52 8.10
CA LYS A 139 5.25 -1.41 9.52
C LYS A 139 5.91 -0.24 10.24
N ASN A 140 7.22 -0.07 10.07
CA ASN A 140 7.96 1.01 10.72
C ASN A 140 7.70 2.38 10.05
N PRO A 141 7.75 2.52 8.72
CA PRO A 141 7.32 3.73 8.03
C PRO A 141 5.92 4.20 8.45
N GLY A 142 4.92 3.32 8.50
CA GLY A 142 3.56 3.66 8.92
C GLY A 142 3.50 4.22 10.36
N LYS A 143 4.24 3.61 11.29
CA LYS A 143 4.35 4.12 12.67
C LYS A 143 4.99 5.50 12.75
N ILE A 144 6.06 5.74 11.98
CA ILE A 144 6.74 7.03 11.93
C ILE A 144 5.79 8.11 11.41
N LEU A 145 5.11 7.86 10.29
CA LEU A 145 4.14 8.79 9.71
C LEU A 145 3.03 9.16 10.70
N TYR A 146 2.43 8.16 11.34
CA TYR A 146 1.36 8.37 12.32
C TYR A 146 1.86 9.16 13.54
N LYS A 147 3.02 8.82 14.07
CA LYS A 147 3.64 9.55 15.19
C LYS A 147 3.95 11.00 14.83
N ASN A 148 4.47 11.24 13.64
CA ASN A 148 4.78 12.58 13.17
C ASN A 148 3.51 13.43 13.05
N TRP A 149 2.46 12.87 12.48
CA TRP A 149 1.15 13.53 12.39
C TRP A 149 0.60 13.90 13.78
N LEU A 150 0.61 12.96 14.73
CA LEU A 150 0.19 13.26 16.12
C LEU A 150 1.02 14.38 16.77
N ASN A 151 2.35 14.38 16.56
CA ASN A 151 3.23 15.41 17.10
C ASN A 151 2.92 16.81 16.53
N ILE A 152 2.51 16.90 15.26
CA ILE A 152 2.07 18.16 14.64
C ILE A 152 0.80 18.65 15.32
N LEU A 153 -0.21 17.77 15.46
CA LEU A 153 -1.49 18.13 16.10
C LEU A 153 -1.32 18.59 17.55
N VAL A 154 -0.44 17.95 18.33
CA VAL A 154 -0.17 18.34 19.72
C VAL A 154 0.44 19.75 19.78
N LYS A 155 1.46 20.03 18.96
CA LYS A 155 2.11 21.34 18.92
C LYS A 155 1.18 22.47 18.51
N GLU A 156 0.21 22.23 17.62
CA GLU A 156 -0.76 23.23 17.21
C GLU A 156 -1.80 23.54 18.31
N ASN A 157 -2.04 22.61 19.23
CA ASN A 157 -2.99 22.79 20.33
C ASN A 157 -2.36 23.33 21.63
N GLU A 158 -1.05 23.52 21.69
CA GLU A 158 -0.33 24.12 22.82
C GLU A 158 -0.18 25.65 22.69
N ILE A 159 -0.81 26.28 21.69
CA ILE A 159 -0.94 27.72 21.48
C ILE A 159 -2.35 28.15 21.87
#